data_06bff127809b9b137e38a3653b676644
#
_entry.id   06bff127809b9b137e38a3653b676644
#
_cell.length_a   1.000
_cell.length_b   1.000
_cell.length_c   1.000
_cell.angle_alpha   90.00
_cell.angle_beta   90.00
_cell.angle_gamma   90.00
#
_symmetry.space_group_name_H-M   'P 1'
#
loop_
_entity.id
_entity.type
_entity.pdbx_description
1 polymer ?
#
loop_
_entity_poly.entity_id
_entity_poly.type
_entity_poly.pdbx_seq_one_letter_code
_entity_poly.pdbx_strand_id
1 'polypeptide(L)'
;ITPANVADVLRPSWMTIPETSGRVKQRIHKVMQWAWAHGFCSANPVDVVDHLLPQQVSASIRTEHQPAMPWKVIPLYIASRVYTEDRYNVTRGLLLFVILTACRSGEARAMEWCEIDFKRKIWTIPPGRMKGGVQHRVPLSQQAIGLLEQMRGLHETLVFPSPRKQTVLSYMVLTSCLRKTKAISDTQGRFAVAHGFRSSFRDWCS
;
A
#
# COMPACT_ATOMS: atom_id res chain seq x y z
N ILE A 1 31.90 -14.41 9.69
CA ILE A 1 30.47 -14.59 9.99
C ILE A 1 30.15 -16.07 9.79
N THR A 2 29.57 -16.70 10.81
CA THR A 2 29.20 -18.11 10.81
C THR A 2 27.66 -18.26 10.69
N PRO A 3 27.15 -19.46 10.32
CA PRO A 3 25.71 -19.73 10.38
C PRO A 3 25.09 -19.46 11.75
N ALA A 4 25.81 -19.77 12.83
CA ALA A 4 25.37 -19.52 14.20
C ALA A 4 25.16 -18.02 14.49
N ASN A 5 26.09 -17.16 14.05
CA ASN A 5 25.94 -15.72 14.22
C ASN A 5 24.69 -15.18 13.53
N VAL A 6 24.36 -15.69 12.33
CA VAL A 6 23.14 -15.29 11.61
C VAL A 6 21.91 -15.82 12.33
N ALA A 7 21.92 -17.06 12.80
CA ALA A 7 20.81 -17.63 13.57
C ALA A 7 20.55 -16.84 14.86
N ASP A 8 21.58 -16.43 15.59
CA ASP A 8 21.46 -15.67 16.83
C ASP A 8 20.83 -14.29 16.60
N VAL A 9 21.17 -13.61 15.51
CA VAL A 9 20.52 -12.34 15.12
C VAL A 9 19.03 -12.52 14.79
N LEU A 10 18.68 -13.63 14.16
CA LEU A 10 17.30 -13.88 13.74
C LEU A 10 16.42 -14.46 14.86
N ARG A 11 17.00 -15.24 15.77
CA ARG A 11 16.29 -16.01 16.82
C ARG A 11 15.28 -15.20 17.63
N PRO A 12 15.58 -13.98 18.14
CA PRO A 12 14.63 -13.21 18.95
C PRO A 12 13.34 -12.83 18.23
N SER A 13 13.41 -12.67 16.91
CA SER A 13 12.28 -12.23 16.08
C SER A 13 11.71 -13.34 15.18
N TRP A 14 12.36 -14.50 15.14
CA TRP A 14 12.07 -15.55 14.17
C TRP A 14 10.63 -16.07 14.22
N MET A 15 10.09 -16.28 15.43
CA MET A 15 8.73 -16.75 15.63
C MET A 15 7.72 -15.64 15.92
N THR A 16 8.19 -14.49 16.43
CA THR A 16 7.30 -13.37 16.81
C THR A 16 6.90 -12.48 15.66
N ILE A 17 7.82 -12.23 14.73
CA ILE A 17 7.60 -11.42 13.52
C ILE A 17 8.20 -12.12 12.28
N PRO A 18 7.69 -13.30 11.93
CA PRO A 18 8.34 -14.21 10.98
C PRO A 18 8.52 -13.62 9.57
N GLU A 19 7.60 -12.80 9.08
CA GLU A 19 7.73 -12.13 7.77
C GLU A 19 8.93 -11.16 7.74
N THR A 20 9.08 -10.36 8.79
CA THR A 20 10.20 -9.42 8.91
C THR A 20 11.52 -10.17 9.03
N SER A 21 11.56 -11.20 9.87
CA SER A 21 12.76 -12.03 10.05
C SER A 21 13.17 -12.74 8.77
N GLY A 22 12.19 -13.27 8.02
CA GLY A 22 12.45 -13.84 6.69
C GLY A 22 13.04 -12.84 5.70
N ARG A 23 12.55 -11.59 5.71
CA ARG A 23 13.12 -10.51 4.88
C ARG A 23 14.52 -10.11 5.31
N VAL A 24 14.79 -10.07 6.63
CA VAL A 24 16.14 -9.82 7.16
C VAL A 24 17.09 -10.95 6.72
N LYS A 25 16.68 -12.22 6.89
CA LYS A 25 17.44 -13.37 6.40
C LYS A 25 17.79 -13.24 4.90
N GLN A 26 16.81 -12.90 4.06
CA GLN A 26 17.03 -12.72 2.62
C GLN A 26 18.04 -11.60 2.31
N ARG A 27 18.01 -10.50 3.07
CA ARG A 27 18.98 -9.40 2.91
C ARG A 27 20.38 -9.83 3.31
N ILE A 28 20.54 -10.50 4.44
CA ILE A 28 21.82 -11.06 4.88
C ILE A 28 22.33 -12.04 3.83
N HIS A 29 21.47 -12.93 3.31
CA HIS A 29 21.82 -13.88 2.26
C HIS A 29 22.40 -13.17 1.02
N LYS A 30 21.75 -12.11 0.53
CA LYS A 30 22.26 -11.35 -0.63
C LYS A 30 23.62 -10.70 -0.37
N VAL A 31 23.85 -10.15 0.82
CA VAL A 31 25.14 -9.56 1.18
C VAL A 31 26.21 -10.64 1.26
N MET A 32 25.91 -11.76 1.90
CA MET A 32 26.87 -12.88 2.02
C MET A 32 27.14 -13.57 0.68
N GLN A 33 26.14 -13.63 -0.20
CA GLN A 33 26.31 -14.11 -1.58
C GLN A 33 27.29 -13.22 -2.36
N TRP A 34 27.15 -11.92 -2.23
CA TRP A 34 28.09 -10.96 -2.81
C TRP A 34 29.49 -11.13 -2.24
N ALA A 35 29.62 -11.26 -0.91
CA ALA A 35 30.90 -11.45 -0.23
C ALA A 35 31.60 -12.76 -0.71
N TRP A 36 30.84 -13.84 -0.87
CA TRP A 36 31.34 -15.10 -1.39
C TRP A 36 31.81 -14.95 -2.84
N ALA A 37 31.02 -14.33 -3.70
CA ALA A 37 31.40 -14.08 -5.10
C ALA A 37 32.68 -13.25 -5.25
N HIS A 38 33.02 -12.40 -4.26
CA HIS A 38 34.25 -11.60 -4.24
C HIS A 38 35.39 -12.23 -3.43
N GLY A 39 35.26 -13.47 -2.99
CA GLY A 39 36.31 -14.19 -2.28
C GLY A 39 36.51 -13.80 -0.81
N PHE A 40 35.60 -13.03 -0.22
CA PHE A 40 35.68 -12.62 1.21
C PHE A 40 35.27 -13.75 2.17
N CYS A 41 34.60 -14.78 1.67
CA CYS A 41 34.26 -15.99 2.42
C CYS A 41 34.22 -17.19 1.45
N SER A 42 34.35 -18.40 2.01
CA SER A 42 34.38 -19.65 1.23
C SER A 42 33.00 -20.20 0.87
N ALA A 43 31.94 -19.75 1.55
CA ALA A 43 30.55 -20.16 1.34
C ALA A 43 29.58 -19.11 1.90
N ASN A 44 28.32 -19.19 1.48
CA ASN A 44 27.29 -18.35 2.09
C ASN A 44 26.77 -19.00 3.40
N PRO A 45 27.05 -18.42 4.58
CA PRO A 45 26.66 -19.02 5.86
C PRO A 45 25.14 -19.08 6.06
N VAL A 46 24.37 -18.31 5.28
CA VAL A 46 22.90 -18.23 5.41
C VAL A 46 22.20 -19.46 4.82
N ASP A 47 22.86 -20.21 3.93
CA ASP A 47 22.26 -21.35 3.24
C ASP A 47 21.84 -22.49 4.19
N VAL A 48 22.54 -22.63 5.31
CA VAL A 48 22.28 -23.66 6.31
C VAL A 48 21.58 -23.16 7.57
N VAL A 49 21.24 -21.89 7.64
CA VAL A 49 20.64 -21.26 8.85
C VAL A 49 19.27 -21.86 9.21
N ASP A 50 18.52 -22.36 8.22
CA ASP A 50 17.21 -22.97 8.44
C ASP A 50 17.30 -24.23 9.30
N HIS A 51 18.44 -24.91 9.33
CA HIS A 51 18.69 -26.06 10.20
C HIS A 51 18.97 -25.66 11.66
N LEU A 52 19.28 -24.38 11.93
CA LEU A 52 19.57 -23.83 13.25
C LEU A 52 18.38 -23.10 13.89
N LEU A 53 17.30 -22.89 13.12
CA LEU A 53 16.11 -22.19 13.55
C LEU A 53 14.89 -23.13 13.52
N PRO A 54 13.90 -22.92 14.42
CA PRO A 54 12.67 -23.69 14.37
C PRO A 54 11.91 -23.44 13.08
N GLN A 55 11.22 -24.48 12.60
CA GLN A 55 10.41 -24.35 11.37
C GLN A 55 9.28 -23.35 11.58
N GLN A 56 9.17 -22.37 10.69
CA GLN A 56 8.06 -21.44 10.66
C GLN A 56 6.84 -22.07 9.97
N VAL A 57 5.65 -21.72 10.44
CA VAL A 57 4.40 -22.03 9.72
C VAL A 57 4.45 -21.41 8.33
N SER A 58 3.94 -22.12 7.32
CA SER A 58 4.02 -21.66 5.93
C SER A 58 3.39 -20.27 5.75
N ALA A 59 3.97 -19.47 4.85
CA ALA A 59 3.48 -18.12 4.56
C ALA A 59 2.02 -18.12 4.11
N SER A 60 1.56 -19.14 3.38
CA SER A 60 0.17 -19.28 2.93
C SER A 60 -0.83 -19.40 4.09
N ILE A 61 -0.44 -20.06 5.20
CA ILE A 61 -1.30 -20.18 6.38
C ILE A 61 -1.25 -18.93 7.25
N ARG A 62 -0.10 -18.21 7.25
CA ARG A 62 0.12 -17.00 8.05
C ARG A 62 -0.40 -15.71 7.44
N THR A 63 -0.62 -15.70 6.12
CA THR A 63 -1.00 -14.45 5.42
C THR A 63 -2.45 -14.12 5.71
N GLU A 64 -2.67 -13.25 6.68
CA GLU A 64 -3.96 -12.59 6.85
C GLU A 64 -4.19 -11.58 5.71
N HIS A 65 -5.39 -11.58 5.18
CA HIS A 65 -5.80 -10.57 4.21
C HIS A 65 -5.73 -9.17 4.83
N GLN A 66 -5.43 -8.18 3.98
CA GLN A 66 -5.53 -6.80 4.42
C GLN A 66 -7.01 -6.48 4.73
N PRO A 67 -7.32 -5.95 5.94
CA PRO A 67 -8.69 -5.68 6.34
C PRO A 67 -9.42 -4.87 5.28
N ALA A 68 -10.48 -5.44 4.71
CA ALA A 68 -11.27 -4.87 3.65
C ALA A 68 -12.65 -4.46 4.15
N MET A 69 -13.19 -3.34 3.67
CA MET A 69 -14.58 -2.99 3.93
C MET A 69 -15.48 -3.82 3.02
N PRO A 70 -16.51 -4.52 3.53
CA PRO A 70 -17.47 -5.21 2.67
C PRO A 70 -18.08 -4.24 1.65
N TRP A 71 -18.03 -4.58 0.36
CA TRP A 71 -18.40 -3.65 -0.71
C TRP A 71 -19.83 -3.10 -0.57
N LYS A 72 -20.77 -3.90 -0.06
CA LYS A 72 -22.17 -3.48 0.18
C LYS A 72 -22.31 -2.31 1.17
N VAL A 73 -21.33 -2.12 2.05
CA VAL A 73 -21.36 -1.08 3.09
C VAL A 73 -20.65 0.21 2.63
N ILE A 74 -19.83 0.14 1.59
CA ILE A 74 -19.06 1.28 1.07
C ILE A 74 -19.96 2.49 0.73
N PRO A 75 -21.12 2.34 0.05
CA PRO A 75 -21.96 3.52 -0.26
C PRO A 75 -22.43 4.26 0.99
N LEU A 76 -22.87 3.53 2.02
CA LEU A 76 -23.29 4.11 3.29
C LEU A 76 -22.11 4.78 4.03
N TYR A 77 -20.95 4.16 4.02
CA TYR A 77 -19.73 4.72 4.60
C TYR A 77 -19.31 6.02 3.89
N ILE A 78 -19.35 6.06 2.57
CA ILE A 78 -19.06 7.28 1.80
C ILE A 78 -20.04 8.39 2.19
N ALA A 79 -21.34 8.12 2.16
CA ALA A 79 -22.38 9.11 2.46
C ALA A 79 -22.27 9.66 3.90
N SER A 80 -21.98 8.80 4.89
CA SER A 80 -22.02 9.16 6.30
C SER A 80 -20.68 9.66 6.86
N ARG A 81 -19.55 9.32 6.26
CA ARG A 81 -18.22 9.55 6.84
C ARG A 81 -17.22 10.22 5.91
N VAL A 82 -17.39 10.10 4.61
CA VAL A 82 -16.49 10.70 3.62
C VAL A 82 -17.08 12.01 3.08
N TYR A 83 -18.34 11.98 2.72
CA TYR A 83 -19.10 13.14 2.24
C TYR A 83 -19.88 13.79 3.39
N THR A 84 -19.23 14.70 4.13
CA THR A 84 -19.85 15.33 5.32
C THR A 84 -20.07 16.84 5.19
N GLU A 85 -19.62 17.45 4.10
CA GLU A 85 -19.71 18.88 3.81
C GLU A 85 -19.87 19.08 2.30
N ASP A 86 -20.22 20.28 1.86
CA ASP A 86 -20.37 20.63 0.43
C ASP A 86 -19.07 20.45 -0.38
N ARG A 87 -17.94 20.31 0.30
CA ARG A 87 -16.63 20.04 -0.32
C ARG A 87 -15.88 18.90 0.38
N TYR A 88 -15.24 18.06 -0.41
CA TYR A 88 -14.26 17.13 0.13
C TYR A 88 -13.01 17.88 0.61
N ASN A 89 -12.54 17.58 1.82
CA ASN A 89 -11.15 17.90 2.11
C ASN A 89 -10.21 16.97 1.32
N VAL A 90 -8.97 17.39 1.07
CA VAL A 90 -8.01 16.67 0.23
C VAL A 90 -7.83 15.20 0.63
N THR A 91 -7.82 14.91 1.95
CA THR A 91 -7.65 13.53 2.44
C THR A 91 -8.87 12.65 2.14
N ARG A 92 -10.07 13.18 2.32
CA ARG A 92 -11.31 12.46 2.01
C ARG A 92 -11.50 12.31 0.50
N GLY A 93 -11.14 13.34 -0.27
CA GLY A 93 -11.11 13.27 -1.73
C GLY A 93 -10.15 12.19 -2.22
N LEU A 94 -8.94 12.13 -1.67
CA LEU A 94 -7.98 11.07 -1.98
C LEU A 94 -8.51 9.68 -1.61
N LEU A 95 -9.16 9.54 -0.44
CA LEU A 95 -9.77 8.26 -0.03
C LEU A 95 -10.85 7.82 -1.02
N LEU A 96 -11.77 8.73 -1.38
CA LEU A 96 -12.83 8.45 -2.34
C LEU A 96 -12.25 8.08 -3.71
N PHE A 97 -11.22 8.79 -4.16
CA PHE A 97 -10.55 8.47 -5.42
C PHE A 97 -9.95 7.06 -5.42
N VAL A 98 -9.29 6.65 -4.32
CA VAL A 98 -8.75 5.29 -4.16
C VAL A 98 -9.87 4.25 -4.16
N ILE A 99 -11.02 4.52 -3.55
CA ILE A 99 -12.19 3.64 -3.58
C ILE A 99 -12.73 3.48 -5.00
N LEU A 100 -12.92 4.59 -5.72
CA LEU A 100 -13.51 4.61 -7.06
C LEU A 100 -12.63 3.98 -8.15
N THR A 101 -11.29 3.98 -7.94
CA THR A 101 -10.34 3.52 -8.96
C THR A 101 -9.64 2.23 -8.59
N ALA A 102 -9.77 1.76 -7.35
CA ALA A 102 -9.03 0.64 -6.80
C ALA A 102 -7.51 0.72 -7.04
N CYS A 103 -6.94 1.93 -7.24
CA CYS A 103 -5.51 2.14 -7.40
C CYS A 103 -4.74 1.98 -6.08
N ARG A 104 -3.42 1.91 -6.12
CA ARG A 104 -2.63 1.94 -4.89
C ARG A 104 -2.59 3.35 -4.31
N SER A 105 -2.68 3.46 -3.00
CA SER A 105 -2.65 4.74 -2.30
C SER A 105 -1.40 5.59 -2.61
N GLY A 106 -0.25 4.94 -2.82
CA GLY A 106 0.99 5.62 -3.21
C GLY A 106 0.92 6.23 -4.61
N GLU A 107 0.24 5.58 -5.54
CA GLU A 107 0.01 6.05 -6.90
C GLU A 107 -0.88 7.30 -6.89
N ALA A 108 -2.02 7.24 -6.19
CA ALA A 108 -2.97 8.36 -6.11
C ALA A 108 -2.42 9.57 -5.33
N ARG A 109 -1.66 9.35 -4.24
CA ARG A 109 -1.11 10.46 -3.43
C ARG A 109 -0.19 11.38 -4.22
N ALA A 110 0.57 10.85 -5.15
CA ALA A 110 1.50 11.60 -5.98
C ALA A 110 0.97 11.88 -7.39
N MET A 111 -0.36 11.84 -7.56
CA MET A 111 -1.03 12.13 -8.82
C MET A 111 -0.86 13.59 -9.22
N GLU A 112 -0.53 13.82 -10.50
CA GLU A 112 -0.35 15.13 -11.07
C GLU A 112 -1.42 15.42 -12.13
N TRP A 113 -1.76 16.70 -12.30
CA TRP A 113 -2.77 17.13 -13.27
C TRP A 113 -2.42 16.78 -14.71
N CYS A 114 -1.14 16.81 -15.07
CA CYS A 114 -0.65 16.47 -16.41
C CYS A 114 -0.86 14.99 -16.80
N GLU A 115 -1.16 14.12 -15.82
CA GLU A 115 -1.39 12.69 -16.04
C GLU A 115 -2.84 12.36 -16.42
N ILE A 116 -3.75 13.36 -16.38
CA ILE A 116 -5.19 13.16 -16.56
C ILE A 116 -5.62 13.66 -17.93
N ASP A 117 -6.13 12.75 -18.75
CA ASP A 117 -6.88 13.08 -19.95
C ASP A 117 -8.38 13.14 -19.62
N PHE A 118 -8.89 14.35 -19.38
CA PHE A 118 -10.30 14.57 -19.05
C PHE A 118 -11.24 14.23 -20.22
N LYS A 119 -10.79 14.39 -21.48
CA LYS A 119 -11.61 14.08 -22.66
C LYS A 119 -11.82 12.57 -22.79
N ARG A 120 -10.73 11.81 -22.63
CA ARG A 120 -10.76 10.34 -22.68
C ARG A 120 -11.16 9.71 -21.37
N LYS A 121 -11.20 10.47 -20.27
CA LYS A 121 -11.43 10.00 -18.90
C LYS A 121 -10.43 8.92 -18.50
N ILE A 122 -9.15 9.19 -18.73
CA ILE A 122 -8.06 8.27 -18.43
C ILE A 122 -7.03 8.98 -17.56
N TRP A 123 -6.64 8.33 -16.48
CA TRP A 123 -5.45 8.68 -15.72
C TRP A 123 -4.30 7.77 -16.12
N THR A 124 -3.16 8.34 -16.51
CA THR A 124 -1.97 7.61 -16.94
C THR A 124 -0.88 7.74 -15.89
N ILE A 125 -0.59 6.65 -15.19
CA ILE A 125 0.47 6.59 -14.17
C ILE A 125 1.80 6.33 -14.87
N PRO A 126 2.82 7.19 -14.73
CA PRO A 126 4.10 7.01 -15.39
C PRO A 126 4.89 5.83 -14.81
N PRO A 127 5.79 5.21 -15.60
CA PRO A 127 6.56 4.02 -15.19
C PRO A 127 7.33 4.19 -13.89
N GLY A 128 7.90 5.38 -13.64
CA GLY A 128 8.69 5.67 -12.44
C GLY A 128 7.93 5.57 -11.12
N ARG A 129 6.58 5.64 -11.15
CA ARG A 129 5.72 5.46 -9.96
C ARG A 129 5.10 4.07 -9.86
N MET A 130 5.29 3.24 -10.87
CA MET A 130 4.76 1.88 -10.89
C MET A 130 5.76 0.88 -10.34
N LYS A 131 5.31 -0.02 -9.45
CA LYS A 131 6.15 -1.08 -8.87
C LYS A 131 6.80 -1.98 -9.96
N GLY A 132 6.12 -2.16 -11.08
CA GLY A 132 6.60 -2.97 -12.21
C GLY A 132 7.37 -2.20 -13.28
N GLY A 133 7.58 -0.89 -13.12
CA GLY A 133 8.29 -0.05 -14.10
C GLY A 133 7.58 0.11 -15.45
N VAL A 134 6.30 -0.27 -15.55
CA VAL A 134 5.49 -0.15 -16.77
C VAL A 134 4.37 0.84 -16.52
N GLN A 135 4.14 1.72 -17.50
CA GLN A 135 3.02 2.67 -17.49
C GLN A 135 1.67 1.95 -17.26
N HIS A 136 0.82 2.54 -16.43
CA HIS A 136 -0.51 2.00 -16.19
C HIS A 136 -1.60 3.04 -16.49
N ARG A 137 -2.66 2.63 -17.18
CA ARG A 137 -3.82 3.47 -17.51
C ARG A 137 -5.01 3.04 -16.67
N VAL A 138 -5.62 4.02 -15.99
CA VAL A 138 -6.79 3.82 -15.13
C VAL A 138 -7.97 4.55 -15.77
N PRO A 139 -9.04 3.87 -16.20
CA PRO A 139 -10.25 4.52 -16.63
C PRO A 139 -10.92 5.23 -15.46
N LEU A 140 -11.42 6.45 -15.70
CA LEU A 140 -12.06 7.27 -14.68
C LEU A 140 -13.58 7.27 -14.89
N SER A 141 -14.32 6.89 -13.85
CA SER A 141 -15.78 7.02 -13.83
C SER A 141 -16.19 8.51 -13.80
N GLN A 142 -17.46 8.79 -14.10
CA GLN A 142 -17.97 10.16 -14.01
C GLN A 142 -17.83 10.74 -12.60
N GLN A 143 -18.02 9.89 -11.59
CA GLN A 143 -17.84 10.26 -10.17
C GLN A 143 -16.38 10.63 -9.86
N ALA A 144 -15.43 9.88 -10.40
CA ALA A 144 -14.00 10.21 -10.24
C ALA A 144 -13.65 11.53 -10.94
N ILE A 145 -14.18 11.80 -12.12
CA ILE A 145 -14.00 13.08 -12.82
C ILE A 145 -14.57 14.23 -12.00
N GLY A 146 -15.83 14.11 -11.53
CA GLY A 146 -16.45 15.17 -10.71
C GLY A 146 -15.67 15.46 -9.42
N LEU A 147 -15.11 14.42 -8.79
CA LEU A 147 -14.22 14.59 -7.64
C LEU A 147 -12.95 15.35 -8.01
N LEU A 148 -12.31 14.99 -9.12
CA LEU A 148 -11.09 15.66 -9.59
C LEU A 148 -11.34 17.14 -9.90
N GLU A 149 -12.48 17.47 -10.49
CA GLU A 149 -12.87 18.85 -10.75
C GLU A 149 -13.01 19.68 -9.46
N GLN A 150 -13.50 19.07 -8.37
CA GLN A 150 -13.57 19.74 -7.07
C GLN A 150 -12.19 19.98 -6.44
N MET A 151 -11.18 19.22 -6.81
CA MET A 151 -9.80 19.40 -6.34
C MET A 151 -9.02 20.47 -7.13
N ARG A 152 -9.57 20.96 -8.24
CA ARG A 152 -8.91 22.01 -9.05
C ARG A 152 -8.66 23.28 -8.24
N GLY A 153 -7.53 23.91 -8.53
CA GLY A 153 -7.14 25.17 -7.90
C GLY A 153 -6.49 25.03 -6.52
N LEU A 154 -6.39 23.82 -5.97
CA LEU A 154 -5.71 23.60 -4.69
C LEU A 154 -4.19 23.62 -4.82
N HIS A 155 -3.66 23.23 -5.97
CA HIS A 155 -2.22 23.23 -6.28
C HIS A 155 -2.02 23.17 -7.82
N GLU A 156 -0.94 23.78 -8.29
CA GLU A 156 -0.65 23.83 -9.73
C GLU A 156 -0.36 22.46 -10.34
N THR A 157 0.40 21.63 -9.65
CA THR A 157 0.88 20.33 -10.15
C THR A 157 0.13 19.16 -9.55
N LEU A 158 0.04 19.09 -8.20
CA LEU A 158 -0.52 17.96 -7.47
C LEU A 158 -2.05 18.02 -7.42
N VAL A 159 -2.69 16.86 -7.63
CA VAL A 159 -4.15 16.72 -7.48
C VAL A 159 -4.55 16.71 -6.00
N PHE A 160 -3.77 16.02 -5.16
CA PHE A 160 -4.04 15.87 -3.72
C PHE A 160 -2.87 16.44 -2.89
N PRO A 161 -2.70 17.77 -2.84
CA PRO A 161 -1.61 18.40 -2.10
C PRO A 161 -1.84 18.31 -0.59
N SER A 162 -0.76 18.29 0.18
CA SER A 162 -0.82 18.49 1.63
C SER A 162 -1.27 19.93 1.95
N PRO A 163 -2.35 20.15 2.71
CA PRO A 163 -2.84 21.52 2.98
C PRO A 163 -1.83 22.44 3.64
N ARG A 164 -0.93 21.89 4.46
CA ARG A 164 0.06 22.67 5.21
C ARG A 164 1.36 22.91 4.45
N LYS A 165 1.86 21.88 3.74
CA LYS A 165 3.21 21.89 3.14
C LYS A 165 3.19 22.05 1.64
N GLN A 166 2.03 21.99 0.99
CA GLN A 166 1.89 22.02 -0.46
C GLN A 166 2.75 20.95 -1.18
N THR A 167 2.94 19.80 -0.52
CA THR A 167 3.71 18.66 -1.03
C THR A 167 2.82 17.42 -1.06
N VAL A 168 3.36 16.30 -1.53
CA VAL A 168 2.67 15.00 -1.50
C VAL A 168 2.26 14.65 -0.07
N LEU A 169 1.01 14.19 0.11
CA LEU A 169 0.48 13.73 1.39
C LEU A 169 1.31 12.59 1.98
N SER A 170 1.38 12.50 3.32
CA SER A 170 2.05 11.40 4.02
C SER A 170 1.47 10.05 3.64
N TYR A 171 2.30 9.01 3.63
CA TYR A 171 1.85 7.63 3.39
C TYR A 171 0.86 7.11 4.45
N MET A 172 0.87 7.69 5.67
CA MET A 172 -0.07 7.32 6.74
C MET A 172 -1.41 8.08 6.68
N VAL A 173 -1.60 9.02 5.75
CA VAL A 173 -2.77 9.91 5.74
C VAL A 173 -4.09 9.14 5.63
N LEU A 174 -4.17 8.15 4.74
CA LEU A 174 -5.38 7.33 4.58
C LEU A 174 -5.60 6.39 5.76
N THR A 175 -4.54 5.81 6.32
CA THR A 175 -4.63 4.98 7.54
C THR A 175 -5.19 5.80 8.71
N SER A 176 -4.70 7.02 8.91
CA SER A 176 -5.20 7.93 9.94
C SER A 176 -6.65 8.34 9.69
N CYS A 177 -7.01 8.61 8.44
CA CYS A 177 -8.38 8.94 8.06
C CYS A 177 -9.34 7.79 8.35
N LEU A 178 -9.02 6.57 7.92
CA LEU A 178 -9.84 5.37 8.12
C LEU A 178 -10.02 5.02 9.61
N ARG A 179 -8.99 5.21 10.43
CA ARG A 179 -9.09 5.05 11.88
C ARG A 179 -10.01 6.11 12.52
N LYS A 180 -9.86 7.37 12.15
CA LYS A 180 -10.70 8.47 12.66
C LYS A 180 -12.18 8.31 12.28
N THR A 181 -12.46 7.84 11.10
CA THR A 181 -13.82 7.59 10.60
C THR A 181 -14.38 6.25 11.06
N LYS A 182 -13.60 5.46 11.83
CA LYS A 182 -13.98 4.13 12.33
C LYS A 182 -14.44 3.21 11.18
N ALA A 183 -13.66 3.18 10.09
CA ALA A 183 -13.96 2.41 8.90
C ALA A 183 -14.01 0.91 9.23
N ILE A 184 -15.18 0.32 9.23
CA ILE A 184 -15.38 -1.10 9.55
C ILE A 184 -14.69 -1.99 8.51
N SER A 185 -14.33 -3.21 8.91
CA SER A 185 -13.74 -4.20 8.01
C SER A 185 -14.31 -5.60 8.25
N ASP A 186 -13.99 -6.50 7.36
CA ASP A 186 -14.24 -7.95 7.45
C ASP A 186 -13.40 -8.65 8.52
N THR A 187 -12.41 -7.97 9.08
CA THR A 187 -11.51 -8.51 10.11
C THR A 187 -11.89 -7.96 11.49
N GLN A 188 -12.29 -8.82 12.39
CA GLN A 188 -12.72 -8.44 13.74
C GLN A 188 -11.62 -7.65 14.49
N GLY A 189 -12.00 -6.55 15.13
CA GLY A 189 -11.10 -5.70 15.91
C GLY A 189 -10.14 -4.82 15.08
N ARG A 190 -10.22 -4.86 13.75
CA ARG A 190 -9.37 -4.05 12.85
C ARG A 190 -10.19 -3.11 11.98
N PHE A 191 -9.67 -1.92 11.72
CA PHE A 191 -10.27 -1.01 10.74
C PHE A 191 -9.83 -1.37 9.33
N ALA A 192 -10.69 -1.08 8.35
CA ALA A 192 -10.36 -1.20 6.95
C ALA A 192 -9.10 -0.37 6.61
N VAL A 193 -8.30 -0.87 5.70
CA VAL A 193 -7.10 -0.18 5.20
C VAL A 193 -7.27 0.23 3.74
N ALA A 194 -6.53 1.24 3.29
CA ALA A 194 -6.62 1.72 1.91
C ALA A 194 -6.37 0.60 0.88
N HIS A 195 -5.47 -0.35 1.18
CA HIS A 195 -5.22 -1.50 0.31
C HIS A 195 -6.40 -2.49 0.28
N GLY A 196 -7.14 -2.62 1.38
CA GLY A 196 -8.32 -3.49 1.49
C GLY A 196 -9.44 -3.13 0.49
N PHE A 197 -9.57 -1.86 0.11
CA PHE A 197 -10.57 -1.46 -0.91
C PHE A 197 -10.32 -2.09 -2.30
N ARG A 198 -9.12 -2.54 -2.59
CA ARG A 198 -8.84 -3.33 -3.80
C ARG A 198 -9.48 -4.73 -3.74
N SER A 199 -9.50 -5.33 -2.55
CA SER A 199 -10.24 -6.58 -2.29
C SER A 199 -11.74 -6.34 -2.38
N SER A 200 -12.24 -5.27 -1.76
CA SER A 200 -13.65 -4.88 -1.87
C SER A 200 -14.10 -4.69 -3.32
N PHE A 201 -13.26 -4.05 -4.15
CA PHE A 201 -13.53 -3.87 -5.58
C PHE A 201 -13.56 -5.21 -6.33
N ARG A 202 -12.58 -6.08 -6.09
CA ARG A 202 -12.55 -7.43 -6.68
C ARG A 202 -13.83 -8.20 -6.33
N ASP A 203 -14.23 -8.19 -5.05
CA ASP A 203 -15.40 -8.92 -4.55
C ASP A 203 -16.72 -8.32 -5.09
N TRP A 204 -16.73 -7.03 -5.46
CA TRP A 204 -17.84 -6.40 -6.16
C TRP A 204 -17.93 -6.82 -7.63
N CYS A 205 -16.78 -7.07 -8.28
CA CYS A 205 -16.72 -7.51 -9.68
C CYS A 205 -17.03 -9.01 -9.87
N SER A 206 -16.99 -9.83 -8.80
CA SER A 206 -17.23 -11.28 -8.83
C SER A 206 -18.70 -11.61 -8.73
#